data_748214dde753837d0fe6ae3dde229963
#
_entry.id   748214dde753837d0fe6ae3dde229963
#
_cell.length_a   1.000
_cell.length_b   1.000
_cell.length_c   1.000
_cell.angle_alpha   90.00
_cell.angle_beta   90.00
_cell.angle_gamma   90.00
#
_symmetry.space_group_name_H-M   'P 1'
#
loop_
_entity.id
_entity.type
_entity.pdbx_description
1 polymer ?
#
loop_
_entity_poly.entity_id
_entity_poly.type
_entity_poly.pdbx_seq_one_letter_code
_entity_poly.pdbx_strand_id
1 'polypeptide(L)'
;MKNNSLGEGETMTGRRVLNEIRRICRENYGNNIDVIEPVFNDVVELFSGKKTGFLKCDTAYHDFSHTLEVIFVFLRIIGGWNQKEKMSRIPAEFFNMGIIAALLHDTGYLKAEDDTDGTGGKYTFIHIQRGIDFARNYLSIKGFREDQIENVKNMLICTGLRIDYETFPFHSREERIIGYALGTADLIAQMASDSYPEKLPLLYREFEEAYLYEGIEKLKKTGALLYESAGDLIKKTPYFYEVIVKERLKKMGSMYEYLTNHSRNHYIEAIEENIKRIELASMS
;
A
#
# COMPACT_ATOMS: atom_id res chain seq x y z
N MET A 1 -18.99 -19.65 9.36
CA MET A 1 -17.87 -19.28 8.50
C MET A 1 -16.63 -19.25 9.38
N LYS A 2 -15.62 -20.07 9.07
CA LYS A 2 -14.41 -20.19 9.91
C LYS A 2 -13.63 -18.88 9.90
N ASN A 3 -13.35 -18.34 11.09
CA ASN A 3 -12.46 -17.22 11.31
C ASN A 3 -11.09 -17.55 10.72
N ASN A 4 -10.72 -16.89 9.62
CA ASN A 4 -9.32 -16.80 9.22
C ASN A 4 -8.75 -15.50 9.84
N SER A 5 -8.54 -15.51 11.15
CA SER A 5 -7.45 -14.74 11.74
C SER A 5 -6.16 -15.22 11.05
N LEU A 6 -5.26 -14.32 10.72
CA LEU A 6 -3.89 -14.68 10.31
C LEU A 6 -3.38 -15.66 11.36
N GLY A 7 -3.18 -16.93 10.99
CA GLY A 7 -2.54 -17.89 11.88
C GLY A 7 -1.14 -17.40 12.15
N GLU A 8 -0.78 -17.30 13.42
CA GLU A 8 0.56 -16.91 13.87
C GLU A 8 1.61 -17.67 13.04
N GLY A 9 2.46 -16.94 12.30
CA GLY A 9 3.63 -17.47 11.61
C GLY A 9 3.49 -17.87 10.13
N GLU A 10 2.34 -17.72 9.46
CA GLU A 10 2.23 -17.97 8.02
C GLU A 10 2.58 -16.72 7.19
N THR A 11 3.69 -16.79 6.48
CA THR A 11 4.09 -15.75 5.52
C THR A 11 3.03 -15.62 4.41
N MET A 12 2.61 -14.38 4.10
CA MET A 12 1.70 -14.11 3.00
C MET A 12 2.36 -14.50 1.67
N THR A 13 1.77 -15.47 0.96
CA THR A 13 2.29 -15.92 -0.34
C THR A 13 1.43 -15.36 -1.49
N GLY A 14 2.07 -15.08 -2.64
CA GLY A 14 1.35 -14.63 -3.82
C GLY A 14 0.22 -15.57 -4.24
N ARG A 15 0.41 -16.89 -4.10
CA ARG A 15 -0.63 -17.89 -4.38
C ARG A 15 -1.85 -17.73 -3.45
N ARG A 16 -1.62 -17.46 -2.18
CA ARG A 16 -2.71 -17.24 -1.19
C ARG A 16 -3.52 -16.01 -1.55
N VAL A 17 -2.85 -14.90 -1.86
CA VAL A 17 -3.51 -13.64 -2.26
C VAL A 17 -4.28 -13.81 -3.55
N LEU A 18 -3.69 -14.44 -4.58
CA LEU A 18 -4.37 -14.67 -5.86
C LEU A 18 -5.61 -15.57 -5.68
N ASN A 19 -5.54 -16.59 -4.85
CA ASN A 19 -6.70 -17.44 -4.55
C ASN A 19 -7.79 -16.68 -3.82
N GLU A 20 -7.44 -15.75 -2.94
CA GLU A 20 -8.41 -14.91 -2.24
C GLU A 20 -9.08 -13.90 -3.21
N ILE A 21 -8.32 -13.30 -4.14
CA ILE A 21 -8.87 -12.47 -5.21
C ILE A 21 -9.86 -13.29 -6.04
N ARG A 22 -9.48 -14.50 -6.49
CA ARG A 22 -10.36 -15.39 -7.25
C ARG A 22 -11.63 -15.74 -6.49
N ARG A 23 -11.53 -16.01 -5.19
CA ARG A 23 -12.68 -16.30 -4.35
C ARG A 23 -13.64 -15.12 -4.30
N ILE A 24 -13.14 -13.92 -4.03
CA ILE A 24 -13.96 -12.70 -3.94
C ILE A 24 -14.59 -12.35 -5.30
N CYS A 25 -13.83 -12.46 -6.39
CA CYS A 25 -14.36 -12.25 -7.74
C CYS A 25 -15.53 -13.21 -8.03
N ARG A 26 -15.39 -14.50 -7.70
CA ARG A 26 -16.44 -15.49 -7.89
C ARG A 26 -17.69 -15.20 -7.08
N GLU A 27 -17.51 -14.87 -5.79
CA GLU A 27 -18.63 -14.67 -4.86
C GLU A 27 -19.37 -13.35 -5.11
N ASN A 28 -18.69 -12.34 -5.66
CA ASN A 28 -19.22 -10.99 -5.71
C ASN A 28 -19.36 -10.40 -7.11
N TYR A 29 -18.58 -10.86 -8.09
CA TYR A 29 -18.42 -10.19 -9.38
C TYR A 29 -18.46 -11.11 -10.60
N GLY A 30 -19.04 -12.32 -10.45
CA GLY A 30 -19.27 -13.23 -11.59
C GLY A 30 -17.99 -13.85 -12.15
N ASN A 31 -16.96 -14.06 -11.34
CA ASN A 31 -15.69 -14.70 -11.70
C ASN A 31 -14.83 -13.93 -12.73
N ASN A 32 -15.00 -12.60 -12.82
CA ASN A 32 -14.20 -11.77 -13.73
C ASN A 32 -12.84 -11.42 -13.12
N ILE A 33 -11.85 -12.28 -13.33
CA ILE A 33 -10.45 -12.11 -12.92
C ILE A 33 -9.51 -11.91 -14.12
N ASP A 34 -10.02 -11.97 -15.32
CA ASP A 34 -9.23 -12.02 -16.57
C ASP A 34 -8.32 -10.80 -16.76
N VAL A 35 -8.72 -9.64 -16.22
CA VAL A 35 -7.90 -8.42 -16.26
C VAL A 35 -6.90 -8.33 -15.12
N ILE A 36 -7.12 -9.00 -13.99
CA ILE A 36 -6.28 -8.93 -12.79
C ILE A 36 -5.12 -9.93 -12.87
N GLU A 37 -5.41 -11.18 -13.24
CA GLU A 37 -4.43 -12.27 -13.18
C GLU A 37 -3.19 -12.03 -14.06
N PRO A 38 -3.29 -11.51 -15.29
CA PRO A 38 -2.12 -11.14 -16.08
C PRO A 38 -1.28 -10.04 -15.41
N VAL A 39 -1.92 -9.02 -14.83
CA VAL A 39 -1.21 -7.96 -14.10
C VAL A 39 -0.52 -8.51 -12.86
N PHE A 40 -1.19 -9.38 -12.10
CA PHE A 40 -0.61 -10.04 -10.93
C PHE A 40 0.68 -10.81 -11.31
N ASN A 41 0.63 -11.61 -12.36
CA ASN A 41 1.77 -12.39 -12.82
C ASN A 41 2.93 -11.48 -13.31
N ASP A 42 2.62 -10.41 -14.06
CA ASP A 42 3.62 -9.44 -14.50
C ASP A 42 4.30 -8.75 -13.32
N VAL A 43 3.55 -8.39 -12.26
CA VAL A 43 4.11 -7.75 -11.06
C VAL A 43 5.00 -8.73 -10.28
N VAL A 44 4.62 -10.02 -10.18
CA VAL A 44 5.51 -11.06 -9.62
C VAL A 44 6.83 -11.14 -10.39
N GLU A 45 6.77 -11.11 -11.72
CA GLU A 45 7.97 -11.11 -12.56
C GLU A 45 8.81 -9.84 -12.37
N LEU A 46 8.19 -8.66 -12.28
CA LEU A 46 8.83 -7.38 -12.03
C LEU A 46 9.63 -7.41 -10.72
N PHE A 47 8.96 -7.70 -9.61
CA PHE A 47 9.59 -7.72 -8.29
C PHE A 47 10.66 -8.81 -8.15
N SER A 48 10.55 -9.91 -8.90
CA SER A 48 11.55 -11.00 -8.92
C SER A 48 12.71 -10.76 -9.88
N GLY A 49 12.72 -9.66 -10.65
CA GLY A 49 13.75 -9.35 -11.65
C GLY A 49 13.73 -10.25 -12.89
N LYS A 50 12.58 -10.86 -13.20
CA LYS A 50 12.41 -11.69 -14.39
C LYS A 50 11.86 -10.90 -15.58
N LYS A 51 11.40 -9.69 -15.36
CA LYS A 51 10.89 -8.81 -16.39
C LYS A 51 12.04 -8.00 -17.00
N THR A 52 12.23 -8.13 -18.31
CA THR A 52 13.24 -7.37 -19.06
C THR A 52 13.10 -5.87 -18.81
N GLY A 53 14.21 -5.18 -18.64
CA GLY A 53 14.28 -3.74 -18.40
C GLY A 53 14.27 -3.36 -16.90
N PHE A 54 14.09 -4.32 -15.98
CA PHE A 54 14.05 -4.06 -14.54
C PHE A 54 14.96 -5.01 -13.75
N LEU A 55 15.63 -4.46 -12.74
CA LEU A 55 16.31 -5.24 -11.73
C LEU A 55 15.32 -5.86 -10.75
N LYS A 56 15.74 -6.93 -10.06
CA LYS A 56 14.98 -7.48 -8.92
C LYS A 56 14.80 -6.38 -7.86
N CYS A 57 13.62 -6.33 -7.24
CA CYS A 57 13.37 -5.48 -6.08
C CYS A 57 14.41 -5.75 -4.99
N ASP A 58 15.08 -4.70 -4.55
CA ASP A 58 16.17 -4.74 -3.56
C ASP A 58 15.92 -3.84 -2.34
N THR A 59 14.72 -3.27 -2.22
CA THR A 59 14.25 -2.58 -1.02
C THR A 59 14.03 -3.57 0.11
N ALA A 60 14.47 -3.19 1.30
CA ALA A 60 14.38 -4.07 2.47
C ALA A 60 13.04 -3.94 3.22
N TYR A 61 12.37 -2.80 3.10
CA TYR A 61 11.09 -2.52 3.74
C TYR A 61 9.92 -2.63 2.74
N HIS A 62 9.99 -1.93 1.60
CA HIS A 62 8.96 -1.95 0.56
C HIS A 62 9.21 -3.08 -0.45
N ASP A 63 9.05 -4.31 -0.01
CA ASP A 63 9.21 -5.52 -0.82
C ASP A 63 7.87 -6.05 -1.36
N PHE A 64 7.91 -7.12 -2.15
CA PHE A 64 6.69 -7.73 -2.68
C PHE A 64 5.79 -8.31 -1.59
N SER A 65 6.33 -8.68 -0.42
CA SER A 65 5.50 -9.17 0.70
C SER A 65 4.59 -8.07 1.21
N HIS A 66 5.09 -6.83 1.29
CA HIS A 66 4.28 -5.67 1.63
C HIS A 66 3.13 -5.48 0.63
N THR A 67 3.42 -5.52 -0.68
CA THR A 67 2.37 -5.44 -1.71
C THR A 67 1.26 -6.48 -1.50
N LEU A 68 1.63 -7.73 -1.16
CA LEU A 68 0.66 -8.79 -0.89
C LEU A 68 -0.19 -8.53 0.37
N GLU A 69 0.42 -8.01 1.42
CA GLU A 69 -0.26 -7.63 2.66
C GLU A 69 -1.26 -6.49 2.40
N VAL A 70 -0.87 -5.47 1.63
CA VAL A 70 -1.75 -4.36 1.23
C VAL A 70 -2.96 -4.86 0.46
N ILE A 71 -2.77 -5.72 -0.54
CA ILE A 71 -3.88 -6.32 -1.29
C ILE A 71 -4.82 -7.06 -0.35
N PHE A 72 -4.30 -7.84 0.59
CA PHE A 72 -5.11 -8.63 1.50
C PHE A 72 -5.95 -7.75 2.43
N VAL A 73 -5.39 -6.67 2.97
CA VAL A 73 -6.13 -5.69 3.79
C VAL A 73 -7.16 -4.97 2.94
N PHE A 74 -6.79 -4.52 1.73
CA PHE A 74 -7.70 -3.89 0.77
C PHE A 74 -8.93 -4.76 0.48
N LEU A 75 -8.72 -6.05 0.18
CA LEU A 75 -9.81 -7.01 -0.06
C LEU A 75 -10.78 -7.09 1.13
N ARG A 76 -10.25 -7.05 2.35
CA ARG A 76 -11.08 -7.08 3.56
C ARG A 76 -11.87 -5.79 3.77
N ILE A 77 -11.25 -4.63 3.49
CA ILE A 77 -11.95 -3.34 3.56
C ILE A 77 -13.12 -3.33 2.57
N ILE A 78 -12.88 -3.69 1.30
CA ILE A 78 -13.93 -3.69 0.28
C ILE A 78 -14.98 -4.77 0.55
N GLY A 79 -14.59 -5.92 1.08
CA GLY A 79 -15.53 -6.95 1.52
C GLY A 79 -16.45 -6.45 2.63
N GLY A 80 -15.88 -5.78 3.65
CA GLY A 80 -16.64 -5.17 4.73
C GLY A 80 -17.55 -4.02 4.26
N TRP A 81 -17.04 -3.18 3.35
CA TRP A 81 -17.84 -2.14 2.69
C TRP A 81 -19.05 -2.74 2.00
N ASN A 82 -18.86 -3.68 1.09
CA ASN A 82 -19.93 -4.31 0.32
C ASN A 82 -20.95 -5.05 1.20
N GLN A 83 -20.54 -5.51 2.37
CA GLN A 83 -21.43 -6.17 3.34
C GLN A 83 -22.29 -5.16 4.12
N LYS A 84 -21.70 -4.02 4.55
CA LYS A 84 -22.38 -2.98 5.31
C LYS A 84 -23.19 -2.04 4.40
N GLU A 85 -22.62 -1.65 3.26
CA GLU A 85 -23.14 -0.64 2.34
C GLU A 85 -23.84 -1.29 1.13
N LYS A 86 -24.85 -2.14 1.38
CA LYS A 86 -25.52 -2.97 0.35
C LYS A 86 -26.03 -2.18 -0.85
N MET A 87 -26.55 -0.97 -0.62
CA MET A 87 -27.10 -0.09 -1.68
C MET A 87 -26.00 0.67 -2.45
N SER A 88 -24.77 0.64 -1.97
CA SER A 88 -23.63 1.37 -2.51
C SER A 88 -22.45 0.43 -2.77
N ARG A 89 -22.76 -0.80 -3.18
CA ARG A 89 -21.75 -1.82 -3.46
C ARG A 89 -20.80 -1.36 -4.57
N ILE A 90 -19.52 -1.66 -4.41
CA ILE A 90 -18.49 -1.32 -5.40
C ILE A 90 -18.71 -2.12 -6.70
N PRO A 91 -18.80 -1.46 -7.87
CA PRO A 91 -18.88 -2.15 -9.15
C PRO A 91 -17.60 -2.94 -9.46
N ALA A 92 -17.74 -4.03 -10.24
CA ALA A 92 -16.62 -4.91 -10.62
C ALA A 92 -15.44 -4.16 -11.25
N GLU A 93 -15.73 -3.18 -12.10
CA GLU A 93 -14.70 -2.38 -12.77
C GLU A 93 -13.82 -1.62 -11.75
N PHE A 94 -14.42 -0.91 -10.81
CA PHE A 94 -13.68 -0.20 -9.77
C PHE A 94 -12.94 -1.14 -8.82
N PHE A 95 -13.53 -2.29 -8.50
CA PHE A 95 -12.86 -3.32 -7.73
C PHE A 95 -11.60 -3.83 -8.45
N ASN A 96 -11.70 -4.13 -9.75
CA ASN A 96 -10.57 -4.57 -10.56
C ASN A 96 -9.47 -3.50 -10.62
N MET A 97 -9.84 -2.22 -10.84
CA MET A 97 -8.88 -1.11 -10.84
C MET A 97 -8.21 -0.94 -9.48
N GLY A 98 -8.94 -1.13 -8.38
CA GLY A 98 -8.38 -1.09 -7.02
C GLY A 98 -7.34 -2.19 -6.77
N ILE A 99 -7.60 -3.43 -7.22
CA ILE A 99 -6.60 -4.51 -7.13
C ILE A 99 -5.37 -4.19 -7.99
N ILE A 100 -5.58 -3.66 -9.20
CA ILE A 100 -4.48 -3.27 -10.09
C ILE A 100 -3.67 -2.13 -9.46
N ALA A 101 -4.31 -1.13 -8.89
CA ALA A 101 -3.64 -0.06 -8.17
C ALA A 101 -2.84 -0.59 -6.98
N ALA A 102 -3.40 -1.51 -6.18
CA ALA A 102 -2.71 -2.16 -5.08
C ALA A 102 -1.50 -2.99 -5.53
N LEU A 103 -1.59 -3.65 -6.69
CA LEU A 103 -0.45 -4.36 -7.28
C LEU A 103 0.68 -3.42 -7.74
N LEU A 104 0.34 -2.22 -8.18
CA LEU A 104 1.27 -1.28 -8.81
C LEU A 104 1.79 -0.19 -7.86
N HIS A 105 1.27 -0.05 -6.62
CA HIS A 105 1.54 1.11 -5.77
C HIS A 105 3.02 1.34 -5.47
N ASP A 106 3.78 0.26 -5.27
CA ASP A 106 5.20 0.30 -4.95
C ASP A 106 6.13 0.02 -6.14
N THR A 107 5.60 -0.08 -7.37
CA THR A 107 6.45 -0.27 -8.55
C THR A 107 7.43 0.87 -8.78
N GLY A 108 7.19 2.04 -8.19
CA GLY A 108 8.10 3.17 -8.25
C GLY A 108 9.44 2.97 -7.52
N TYR A 109 9.56 1.96 -6.67
CA TYR A 109 10.82 1.54 -6.05
C TYR A 109 11.69 0.69 -6.99
N LEU A 110 11.14 0.13 -8.05
CA LEU A 110 11.89 -0.73 -8.97
C LEU A 110 12.93 0.07 -9.76
N LYS A 111 14.11 -0.50 -9.88
CA LYS A 111 15.22 0.06 -10.66
C LYS A 111 15.22 -0.48 -12.08
N ALA A 112 15.55 0.38 -13.05
CA ALA A 112 15.87 -0.04 -14.41
C ALA A 112 17.18 -0.85 -14.42
N GLU A 113 17.38 -1.68 -15.45
CA GLU A 113 18.58 -2.54 -15.58
C GLU A 113 19.90 -1.76 -15.59
N ASP A 114 19.88 -0.53 -16.08
CA ASP A 114 21.04 0.37 -16.15
C ASP A 114 21.25 1.18 -14.86
N ASP A 115 20.32 1.14 -13.93
CA ASP A 115 20.40 1.80 -12.62
C ASP A 115 21.08 0.89 -11.59
N THR A 116 22.41 0.93 -11.56
CA THR A 116 23.23 0.07 -10.70
C THR A 116 23.57 0.66 -9.34
N ASP A 117 23.25 1.94 -9.10
CA ASP A 117 23.62 2.64 -7.86
C ASP A 117 22.58 2.43 -6.77
N GLY A 118 23.03 2.12 -5.56
CA GLY A 118 22.20 1.97 -4.37
C GLY A 118 21.05 0.96 -4.53
N THR A 119 20.06 1.04 -3.65
CA THR A 119 18.82 0.26 -3.74
C THR A 119 17.66 1.10 -4.27
N GLY A 120 16.50 0.48 -4.48
CA GLY A 120 15.25 1.20 -4.79
C GLY A 120 14.81 2.15 -3.67
N GLY A 121 15.34 1.98 -2.45
CA GLY A 121 15.08 2.86 -1.30
C GLY A 121 15.40 4.33 -1.57
N LYS A 122 16.36 4.61 -2.46
CA LYS A 122 16.67 5.98 -2.90
C LYS A 122 15.47 6.73 -3.49
N TYR A 123 14.45 6.02 -3.95
CA TYR A 123 13.25 6.60 -4.56
C TYR A 123 12.12 6.89 -3.58
N THR A 124 12.31 6.71 -2.26
CA THR A 124 11.25 6.83 -1.24
C THR A 124 10.43 8.11 -1.35
N PHE A 125 11.02 9.26 -1.67
CA PHE A 125 10.28 10.52 -1.78
C PHE A 125 9.60 10.75 -3.13
N ILE A 126 9.93 9.95 -4.14
CA ILE A 126 9.38 10.08 -5.50
C ILE A 126 8.72 8.80 -6.02
N HIS A 127 8.68 7.72 -5.23
CA HIS A 127 8.18 6.42 -5.66
C HIS A 127 6.74 6.47 -6.17
N ILE A 128 5.87 7.29 -5.57
CA ILE A 128 4.48 7.41 -6.02
C ILE A 128 4.42 7.97 -7.44
N GLN A 129 5.16 9.06 -7.71
CA GLN A 129 5.19 9.62 -9.06
C GLN A 129 5.80 8.63 -10.08
N ARG A 130 6.88 7.97 -9.70
CA ARG A 130 7.50 6.92 -10.53
C ARG A 130 6.55 5.75 -10.78
N GLY A 131 5.81 5.33 -9.74
CA GLY A 131 4.77 4.29 -9.84
C GLY A 131 3.62 4.70 -10.76
N ILE A 132 3.18 5.96 -10.71
CA ILE A 132 2.17 6.53 -11.61
C ILE A 132 2.66 6.50 -13.07
N ASP A 133 3.89 6.95 -13.32
CA ASP A 133 4.48 6.98 -14.66
C ASP A 133 4.63 5.55 -15.22
N PHE A 134 5.08 4.61 -14.38
CA PHE A 134 5.13 3.19 -14.72
C PHE A 134 3.72 2.65 -15.03
N ALA A 135 2.75 2.86 -14.13
CA ALA A 135 1.39 2.35 -14.28
C ALA A 135 0.72 2.87 -15.54
N ARG A 136 0.88 4.17 -15.85
CA ARG A 136 0.33 4.76 -17.08
C ARG A 136 0.87 4.07 -18.32
N ASN A 137 2.19 3.93 -18.44
CA ASN A 137 2.83 3.28 -19.58
C ASN A 137 2.44 1.80 -19.66
N TYR A 138 2.54 1.08 -18.57
CA TYR A 138 2.22 -0.34 -18.48
C TYR A 138 0.77 -0.64 -18.87
N LEU A 139 -0.18 0.06 -18.30
CA LEU A 139 -1.61 -0.16 -18.54
C LEU A 139 -2.01 0.25 -19.96
N SER A 140 -1.41 1.32 -20.52
CA SER A 140 -1.60 1.69 -21.93
C SER A 140 -1.15 0.58 -22.88
N ILE A 141 0.02 -0.01 -22.65
CA ILE A 141 0.53 -1.16 -23.43
C ILE A 141 -0.41 -2.38 -23.31
N LYS A 142 -1.02 -2.58 -22.13
CA LYS A 142 -1.98 -3.66 -21.88
C LYS A 142 -3.37 -3.39 -22.47
N GLY A 143 -3.60 -2.22 -23.09
CA GLY A 143 -4.86 -1.87 -23.74
C GLY A 143 -5.97 -1.40 -22.82
N PHE A 144 -5.63 -0.93 -21.60
CA PHE A 144 -6.59 -0.27 -20.72
C PHE A 144 -7.02 1.08 -21.30
N ARG A 145 -8.29 1.46 -21.07
CA ARG A 145 -8.81 2.76 -21.48
C ARG A 145 -8.21 3.88 -20.64
N GLU A 146 -8.15 5.09 -21.21
CA GLU A 146 -7.58 6.26 -20.53
C GLU A 146 -8.31 6.59 -19.21
N ASP A 147 -9.64 6.44 -19.16
CA ASP A 147 -10.41 6.64 -17.92
C ASP A 147 -10.04 5.63 -16.82
N GLN A 148 -9.73 4.38 -17.19
CA GLN A 148 -9.27 3.36 -16.26
C GLN A 148 -7.85 3.67 -15.74
N ILE A 149 -6.97 4.15 -16.63
CA ILE A 149 -5.60 4.56 -16.29
C ILE A 149 -5.62 5.75 -15.32
N GLU A 150 -6.45 6.76 -15.59
CA GLU A 150 -6.60 7.90 -14.68
C GLU A 150 -7.20 7.49 -13.33
N ASN A 151 -8.17 6.57 -13.30
CA ASN A 151 -8.68 6.01 -12.05
C ASN A 151 -7.55 5.34 -11.22
N VAL A 152 -6.73 4.48 -11.86
CA VAL A 152 -5.60 3.83 -11.17
C VAL A 152 -4.61 4.86 -10.66
N LYS A 153 -4.26 5.86 -11.46
CA LYS A 153 -3.39 6.98 -11.04
C LYS A 153 -3.93 7.67 -9.77
N ASN A 154 -5.21 8.04 -9.76
CA ASN A 154 -5.81 8.72 -8.61
C ASN A 154 -5.84 7.83 -7.35
N MET A 155 -6.03 6.52 -7.53
CA MET A 155 -5.92 5.55 -6.44
C MET A 155 -4.49 5.44 -5.92
N LEU A 156 -3.46 5.43 -6.80
CA LEU A 156 -2.05 5.43 -6.41
C LEU A 156 -1.68 6.70 -5.63
N ILE A 157 -2.17 7.85 -6.04
CA ILE A 157 -1.95 9.10 -5.30
C ILE A 157 -2.43 8.95 -3.85
N CYS A 158 -3.52 8.22 -3.59
CA CYS A 158 -4.05 8.02 -2.24
C CYS A 158 -3.10 7.29 -1.27
N THR A 159 -2.04 6.64 -1.72
CA THR A 159 -1.00 6.08 -0.83
C THR A 159 -0.02 7.15 -0.33
N GLY A 160 0.06 8.32 -0.99
CA GLY A 160 0.93 9.43 -0.61
C GLY A 160 0.52 10.13 0.70
N LEU A 161 1.48 10.52 1.54
CA LEU A 161 1.22 11.17 2.84
C LEU A 161 0.73 12.63 2.75
N ARG A 162 0.85 13.28 1.58
CA ARG A 162 0.65 14.72 1.42
C ARG A 162 -0.55 15.11 0.56
N ILE A 163 -1.60 14.30 0.61
CA ILE A 163 -2.79 14.58 -0.18
C ILE A 163 -3.74 15.45 0.62
N ASP A 164 -4.25 16.49 -0.01
CA ASP A 164 -5.44 17.18 0.45
C ASP A 164 -6.68 16.45 -0.08
N TYR A 165 -7.23 15.56 0.73
CA TYR A 165 -8.40 14.75 0.37
C TYR A 165 -9.68 15.58 0.18
N GLU A 166 -9.75 16.80 0.72
CA GLU A 166 -10.93 17.67 0.62
C GLU A 166 -11.03 18.30 -0.79
N THR A 167 -9.89 18.60 -1.38
CA THR A 167 -9.82 19.24 -2.70
C THR A 167 -9.41 18.30 -3.83
N PHE A 168 -9.07 17.05 -3.52
CA PHE A 168 -8.63 16.11 -4.53
C PHE A 168 -9.75 15.78 -5.53
N PRO A 169 -9.50 15.94 -6.84
CA PRO A 169 -10.54 15.91 -7.88
C PRO A 169 -10.87 14.46 -8.31
N PHE A 170 -11.51 13.70 -7.44
CA PHE A 170 -12.03 12.38 -7.82
C PHE A 170 -13.12 12.51 -8.88
N HIS A 171 -13.09 11.64 -9.90
CA HIS A 171 -14.06 11.64 -10.99
C HIS A 171 -15.39 10.97 -10.60
N SER A 172 -15.37 10.11 -9.58
CA SER A 172 -16.55 9.42 -9.08
C SER A 172 -16.46 9.12 -7.58
N ARG A 173 -17.62 8.80 -6.99
CA ARG A 173 -17.70 8.32 -5.61
C ARG A 173 -16.96 6.99 -5.44
N GLU A 174 -17.09 6.10 -6.40
CA GLU A 174 -16.50 4.77 -6.40
C GLU A 174 -14.97 4.85 -6.46
N GLU A 175 -14.42 5.69 -7.32
CA GLU A 175 -12.99 5.98 -7.39
C GLU A 175 -12.46 6.46 -6.04
N ARG A 176 -13.14 7.42 -5.41
CA ARG A 176 -12.78 7.94 -4.10
C ARG A 176 -12.78 6.86 -3.02
N ILE A 177 -13.82 6.02 -2.96
CA ILE A 177 -13.92 4.93 -1.99
C ILE A 177 -12.76 3.96 -2.15
N ILE A 178 -12.46 3.57 -3.38
CA ILE A 178 -11.36 2.63 -3.69
C ILE A 178 -10.01 3.26 -3.37
N GLY A 179 -9.78 4.52 -3.73
CA GLY A 179 -8.55 5.23 -3.38
C GLY A 179 -8.35 5.34 -1.87
N TYR A 180 -9.40 5.68 -1.13
CA TYR A 180 -9.38 5.72 0.34
C TYR A 180 -9.13 4.34 0.97
N ALA A 181 -9.75 3.29 0.41
CA ALA A 181 -9.52 1.92 0.84
C ALA A 181 -8.07 1.49 0.60
N LEU A 182 -7.47 1.86 -0.54
CA LEU A 182 -6.07 1.54 -0.85
C LEU A 182 -5.11 2.28 0.08
N GLY A 183 -5.24 3.61 0.24
CA GLY A 183 -4.38 4.37 1.15
C GLY A 183 -4.53 3.94 2.62
N THR A 184 -5.74 3.50 3.02
CA THR A 184 -5.96 2.91 4.34
C THR A 184 -5.29 1.55 4.46
N ALA A 185 -5.41 0.69 3.44
CA ALA A 185 -4.83 -0.65 3.43
C ALA A 185 -3.29 -0.59 3.50
N ASP A 186 -2.67 0.33 2.78
CA ASP A 186 -1.23 0.53 2.78
C ASP A 186 -0.70 0.86 4.19
N LEU A 187 -1.28 1.86 4.86
CA LEU A 187 -0.91 2.21 6.24
C LEU A 187 -1.15 1.08 7.24
N ILE A 188 -2.30 0.42 7.15
CA ILE A 188 -2.68 -0.62 8.11
C ILE A 188 -1.86 -1.89 7.92
N ALA A 189 -1.60 -2.31 6.67
CA ALA A 189 -0.81 -3.51 6.39
C ALA A 189 0.58 -3.41 7.00
N GLN A 190 1.23 -2.24 6.88
CA GLN A 190 2.54 -1.98 7.48
C GLN A 190 2.49 -2.05 9.00
N MET A 191 1.65 -1.20 9.59
CA MET A 191 1.68 -0.93 11.04
C MET A 191 1.09 -2.04 11.88
N ALA A 192 0.18 -2.86 11.32
CA ALA A 192 -0.42 -4.01 11.99
C ALA A 192 0.43 -5.29 11.89
N SER A 193 1.51 -5.29 11.09
CA SER A 193 2.42 -6.43 10.99
C SER A 193 3.14 -6.65 12.32
N ASP A 194 3.20 -7.90 12.82
CA ASP A 194 3.90 -8.26 14.06
C ASP A 194 5.37 -7.87 14.03
N SER A 195 5.97 -7.82 12.84
CA SER A 195 7.36 -7.42 12.62
C SER A 195 7.56 -5.92 12.39
N TYR A 196 6.51 -5.09 12.50
CA TYR A 196 6.60 -3.65 12.23
C TYR A 196 7.68 -2.94 13.05
N PRO A 197 7.76 -3.13 14.39
CA PRO A 197 8.81 -2.49 15.19
C PRO A 197 10.22 -2.88 14.73
N GLU A 198 10.45 -4.16 14.41
CA GLU A 198 11.74 -4.70 13.97
C GLU A 198 12.13 -4.25 12.56
N LYS A 199 11.15 -3.89 11.72
CA LYS A 199 11.37 -3.38 10.36
C LYS A 199 11.67 -1.88 10.30
N LEU A 200 11.40 -1.09 11.34
CA LEU A 200 11.67 0.36 11.34
C LEU A 200 13.13 0.73 11.03
N PRO A 201 14.16 0.01 11.50
CA PRO A 201 15.53 0.28 11.06
C PRO A 201 15.77 0.06 9.57
N LEU A 202 15.03 -0.85 8.93
CA LEU A 202 15.11 -1.08 7.47
C LEU A 202 14.46 0.10 6.72
N LEU A 203 13.32 0.58 7.22
CA LEU A 203 12.66 1.78 6.68
C LEU A 203 13.59 3.00 6.77
N TYR A 204 14.31 3.17 7.90
CA TYR A 204 15.26 4.27 8.04
C TYR A 204 16.38 4.20 7.00
N ARG A 205 16.90 3.02 6.67
CA ARG A 205 17.93 2.87 5.63
C ARG A 205 17.44 3.35 4.26
N GLU A 206 16.18 3.08 3.92
CA GLU A 206 15.58 3.59 2.69
C GLU A 206 15.44 5.13 2.73
N PHE A 207 15.07 5.72 3.88
CA PHE A 207 15.09 7.17 4.04
C PHE A 207 16.51 7.75 3.90
N GLU A 208 17.50 7.12 4.53
CA GLU A 208 18.90 7.57 4.47
C GLU A 208 19.44 7.57 3.02
N GLU A 209 19.14 6.52 2.25
CA GLU A 209 19.46 6.47 0.82
C GLU A 209 18.75 7.58 0.04
N ALA A 210 17.48 7.79 0.30
CA ALA A 210 16.70 8.83 -0.36
C ALA A 210 17.17 10.24 0.01
N TYR A 211 17.68 10.46 1.24
CA TYR A 211 18.30 11.74 1.63
C TYR A 211 19.56 12.03 0.82
N LEU A 212 20.39 11.01 0.56
CA LEU A 212 21.58 11.15 -0.27
C LEU A 212 21.20 11.41 -1.74
N TYR A 213 20.20 10.72 -2.24
CA TYR A 213 19.75 10.83 -3.63
C TYR A 213 19.11 12.19 -3.94
N GLU A 214 18.15 12.63 -3.11
CA GLU A 214 17.39 13.87 -3.34
C GLU A 214 18.09 15.13 -2.82
N GLY A 215 18.97 14.97 -1.82
CA GLY A 215 19.61 16.07 -1.08
C GLY A 215 18.74 16.60 0.05
N ILE A 216 19.27 16.57 1.27
CA ILE A 216 18.56 16.95 2.52
C ILE A 216 17.99 18.37 2.45
N GLU A 217 18.76 19.33 1.92
CA GLU A 217 18.33 20.73 1.84
C GLU A 217 17.14 20.93 0.88
N LYS A 218 17.07 20.14 -0.19
CA LYS A 218 15.91 20.11 -1.09
C LYS A 218 14.68 19.54 -0.36
N LEU A 219 14.85 18.44 0.34
CA LEU A 219 13.78 17.78 1.09
C LEU A 219 13.22 18.67 2.21
N LYS A 220 14.06 19.38 2.95
CA LYS A 220 13.63 20.36 3.96
C LYS A 220 12.69 21.44 3.36
N LYS A 221 13.01 21.94 2.17
CA LYS A 221 12.18 22.93 1.48
C LYS A 221 10.82 22.40 1.07
N THR A 222 10.68 21.10 0.84
CA THR A 222 9.41 20.46 0.54
C THR A 222 8.56 20.18 1.78
N GLY A 223 9.07 20.43 2.99
CA GLY A 223 8.42 20.04 4.26
C GLY A 223 8.42 18.51 4.48
N ALA A 224 9.39 17.78 3.90
CA ALA A 224 9.51 16.36 4.14
C ALA A 224 9.75 16.07 5.62
N LEU A 225 9.09 15.03 6.15
CA LEU A 225 9.41 14.54 7.47
C LEU A 225 10.77 13.83 7.39
N LEU A 226 11.76 14.35 8.12
CA LEU A 226 13.11 13.85 8.11
C LEU A 226 13.46 13.28 9.49
N TYR A 227 14.20 12.18 9.48
CA TYR A 227 14.70 11.51 10.67
C TYR A 227 16.22 11.54 10.69
N GLU A 228 16.81 11.77 11.87
CA GLU A 228 18.27 11.89 12.03
C GLU A 228 18.96 10.53 12.13
N SER A 229 18.23 9.51 12.57
CA SER A 229 18.71 8.15 12.76
C SER A 229 17.54 7.15 12.81
N ALA A 230 17.85 5.85 12.75
CA ALA A 230 16.87 4.81 13.03
C ALA A 230 16.22 4.96 14.42
N GLY A 231 17.02 5.33 15.43
CA GLY A 231 16.52 5.60 16.78
C GLY A 231 15.56 6.80 16.81
N ASP A 232 15.84 7.85 16.05
CA ASP A 232 14.95 9.01 15.93
C ASP A 232 13.63 8.63 15.24
N LEU A 233 13.67 7.84 14.19
CA LEU A 233 12.47 7.30 13.52
C LEU A 233 11.63 6.49 14.52
N ILE A 234 12.24 5.53 15.22
CA ILE A 234 11.58 4.68 16.20
C ILE A 234 10.92 5.54 17.29
N LYS A 235 11.67 6.48 17.87
CA LYS A 235 11.16 7.39 18.91
C LYS A 235 10.01 8.27 18.44
N LYS A 236 9.99 8.68 17.18
CA LYS A 236 8.93 9.52 16.60
C LYS A 236 7.72 8.73 16.07
N THR A 237 7.83 7.41 15.92
CA THR A 237 6.76 6.57 15.37
C THR A 237 5.45 6.64 16.19
N PRO A 238 5.43 6.62 17.54
CA PRO A 238 4.19 6.79 18.29
C PRO A 238 3.50 8.13 18.01
N TYR A 239 4.26 9.24 17.98
CA TYR A 239 3.70 10.54 17.60
C TYR A 239 3.18 10.55 16.16
N PHE A 240 3.91 9.95 15.22
CA PHE A 240 3.48 9.81 13.83
C PHE A 240 2.14 9.07 13.73
N TYR A 241 1.98 7.98 14.48
CA TYR A 241 0.71 7.26 14.52
C TYR A 241 -0.43 8.12 15.09
N GLU A 242 -0.24 8.70 16.26
CA GLU A 242 -1.28 9.45 16.96
C GLU A 242 -1.74 10.70 16.20
N VAL A 243 -0.82 11.43 15.59
CA VAL A 243 -1.11 12.74 15.00
C VAL A 243 -1.32 12.65 13.49
N ILE A 244 -0.48 11.88 12.78
CA ILE A 244 -0.50 11.88 11.32
C ILE A 244 -1.38 10.75 10.80
N VAL A 245 -1.17 9.50 11.27
CA VAL A 245 -1.87 8.34 10.72
C VAL A 245 -3.35 8.35 11.09
N LYS A 246 -3.69 8.59 12.36
CA LYS A 246 -5.10 8.64 12.80
C LYS A 246 -5.89 9.75 12.09
N GLU A 247 -5.31 10.94 11.94
CA GLU A 247 -5.95 12.02 11.19
C GLU A 247 -6.16 11.63 9.72
N ARG A 248 -5.14 11.06 9.10
CA ARG A 248 -5.22 10.62 7.71
C ARG A 248 -6.27 9.53 7.51
N LEU A 249 -6.32 8.51 8.35
CA LEU A 249 -7.34 7.47 8.31
C LEU A 249 -8.75 8.08 8.41
N LYS A 250 -8.92 9.09 9.25
CA LYS A 250 -10.19 9.84 9.36
C LYS A 250 -10.52 10.59 8.07
N LYS A 251 -9.56 11.31 7.48
CA LYS A 251 -9.73 12.03 6.21
C LYS A 251 -10.04 11.10 5.03
N MET A 252 -9.56 9.86 5.08
CA MET A 252 -9.92 8.78 4.14
C MET A 252 -11.24 8.09 4.52
N GLY A 253 -12.15 8.78 5.21
CA GLY A 253 -13.49 8.26 5.51
C GLY A 253 -13.52 7.10 6.49
N SER A 254 -12.50 6.97 7.34
CA SER A 254 -12.41 5.89 8.35
C SER A 254 -12.60 4.48 7.76
N MET A 255 -12.05 4.23 6.57
CA MET A 255 -12.22 2.96 5.86
C MET A 255 -11.79 1.74 6.69
N TYR A 256 -10.93 1.91 7.70
CA TYR A 256 -10.55 0.85 8.64
C TYR A 256 -11.73 0.28 9.45
N GLU A 257 -12.84 1.02 9.60
CA GLU A 257 -14.04 0.53 10.32
C GLU A 257 -14.70 -0.65 9.59
N TYR A 258 -14.46 -0.79 8.29
CA TYR A 258 -14.93 -1.93 7.50
C TYR A 258 -14.14 -3.23 7.76
N LEU A 259 -13.02 -3.15 8.49
CA LEU A 259 -12.25 -4.31 8.98
C LEU A 259 -12.82 -4.90 10.29
N THR A 260 -13.80 -4.21 10.90
CA THR A 260 -14.40 -4.62 12.19
C THR A 260 -15.23 -5.88 12.02
N ASN A 261 -14.92 -6.90 12.82
CA ASN A 261 -15.68 -8.14 12.93
C ASN A 261 -16.15 -8.33 14.39
N HIS A 262 -17.44 -8.58 14.60
CA HIS A 262 -18.04 -8.76 15.94
C HIS A 262 -17.61 -7.67 16.96
N SER A 263 -17.65 -6.40 16.53
CA SER A 263 -17.27 -5.21 17.33
C SER A 263 -15.78 -5.08 17.67
N ARG A 264 -14.89 -5.90 17.07
CA ARG A 264 -13.44 -5.80 17.24
C ARG A 264 -12.75 -5.53 15.90
N ASN A 265 -11.73 -4.68 15.95
CA ASN A 265 -10.85 -4.43 14.81
C ASN A 265 -9.42 -4.89 15.14
N HIS A 266 -9.13 -6.15 14.81
CA HIS A 266 -7.85 -6.77 15.13
C HIS A 266 -6.65 -6.06 14.51
N TYR A 267 -6.82 -5.34 13.39
CA TYR A 267 -5.74 -4.56 12.79
C TYR A 267 -5.39 -3.34 13.65
N ILE A 268 -6.41 -2.62 14.14
CA ILE A 268 -6.17 -1.48 15.02
C ILE A 268 -5.58 -1.95 16.35
N GLU A 269 -6.09 -3.04 16.93
CA GLU A 269 -5.55 -3.65 18.14
C GLU A 269 -4.06 -4.02 17.96
N ALA A 270 -3.69 -4.63 16.81
CA ALA A 270 -2.30 -4.97 16.49
C ALA A 270 -1.41 -3.74 16.33
N ILE A 271 -1.91 -2.68 15.69
CA ILE A 271 -1.18 -1.41 15.57
C ILE A 271 -0.90 -0.84 16.97
N GLU A 272 -1.91 -0.75 17.82
CA GLU A 272 -1.78 -0.20 19.16
C GLU A 272 -0.79 -1.00 20.03
N GLU A 273 -0.78 -2.33 19.88
CA GLU A 273 0.20 -3.18 20.54
C GLU A 273 1.63 -2.94 20.00
N ASN A 274 1.80 -2.81 18.70
CA ASN A 274 3.09 -2.48 18.10
C ASN A 274 3.60 -1.11 18.56
N ILE A 275 2.72 -0.09 18.61
CA ILE A 275 3.09 1.24 19.11
C ILE A 275 3.53 1.17 20.57
N LYS A 276 2.82 0.42 21.41
CA LYS A 276 3.21 0.21 22.81
C LYS A 276 4.57 -0.50 22.95
N ARG A 277 4.85 -1.51 22.12
CA ARG A 277 6.17 -2.18 22.08
C ARG A 277 7.28 -1.19 21.72
N ILE A 278 7.04 -0.29 20.75
CA ILE A 278 7.99 0.75 20.32
C ILE A 278 8.24 1.75 21.47
N GLU A 279 7.20 2.20 22.17
CA GLU A 279 7.33 3.11 23.32
C GLU A 279 8.18 2.49 24.43
N LEU A 280 7.89 1.25 24.82
CA LEU A 280 8.65 0.54 25.84
C LEU A 280 10.13 0.36 25.45
N ALA A 281 10.42 -0.01 24.21
CA ALA A 281 11.79 -0.14 23.71
C ALA A 281 12.54 1.19 23.64
N SER A 282 11.85 2.32 23.50
CA SER A 282 12.46 3.66 23.46
C SER A 282 12.78 4.23 24.85
N MET A 283 12.25 3.63 25.93
CA MET A 283 12.49 4.03 27.33
C MET A 283 13.64 3.26 27.98
N SER A 284 14.09 2.15 27.37
CA SER A 284 15.20 1.31 27.81
C SER A 284 16.52 1.71 27.16
#